data_e08ac87c00dc626d7f94d601683764c7
#
_entry.id   e08ac87c00dc626d7f94d601683764c7
#
_cell.length_a   1.000
_cell.length_b   1.000
_cell.length_c   1.000
_cell.angle_alpha   90.00
_cell.angle_beta   90.00
_cell.angle_gamma   90.00
#
_symmetry.space_group_name_H-M   'P 1'
#
loop_
_entity.id
_entity.type
_entity.pdbx_description
1 polymer ?
#
loop_
_entity_poly.entity_id
_entity_poly.type
_entity_poly.pdbx_seq_one_letter_code
_entity_poly.pdbx_strand_id
1 'polypeptide(L)'
;MSDELNPRMTERRLLLGLGVTATVLLPSWLRPAIAWAATRHHHHRRPAETPGLGAAPAHSPPLIMLDPGHGGKDPGAIGVAGTYEKHVSLAAAHDLRQRLEASGRYRVSMTRVTDRFIPLEDRVAIAQDHGADLFVSMHADSVTDHEVRGASVYTLSTTASDRQTAALAISENSADRFGGPGFTGVSPEVARILASLVGRETRVGSAQLQQDMVDNLAVSTEMLPRPARHAAFAVLQSTEIPSVLVEMGFMSNFKDESELRQAAHRARITQSMANAVDAWYVARQSARMAG
;
A
#
# COMPACT_ATOMS: atom_id res chain seq x y z
N MET A 1 -68.30 -4.55 -2.78
CA MET A 1 -68.53 -5.33 -1.56
C MET A 1 -67.23 -5.30 -0.85
N SER A 2 -67.08 -4.28 -0.04
CA SER A 2 -67.25 -4.21 1.44
C SER A 2 -65.89 -4.57 2.08
N ASP A 3 -65.12 -3.54 2.51
CA ASP A 3 -64.99 -3.11 3.91
C ASP A 3 -64.08 -4.04 4.73
N GLU A 4 -63.14 -3.65 5.49
CA GLU A 4 -63.12 -2.59 6.53
C GLU A 4 -61.71 -2.21 7.00
N LEU A 5 -61.59 -0.97 7.37
CA LEU A 5 -60.58 -0.31 8.16
C LEU A 5 -60.52 -0.84 9.60
N ASN A 6 -59.35 -0.89 10.24
CA ASN A 6 -59.29 -0.41 11.62
C ASN A 6 -57.87 -0.06 12.08
N PRO A 7 -57.64 1.16 12.62
CA PRO A 7 -56.39 1.57 13.25
C PRO A 7 -56.47 1.46 14.78
N ARG A 8 -55.38 1.12 15.44
CA ARG A 8 -55.21 1.40 16.87
C ARG A 8 -53.84 1.99 17.18
N MET A 9 -53.87 3.29 17.41
CA MET A 9 -52.87 4.05 18.18
C MET A 9 -52.88 3.55 19.63
N THR A 10 -51.69 3.46 20.22
CA THR A 10 -51.54 3.56 21.66
C THR A 10 -50.27 4.39 21.96
N GLU A 11 -50.56 5.61 22.45
CA GLU A 11 -49.56 6.47 23.11
C GLU A 11 -49.10 5.84 24.42
N ARG A 12 -47.82 5.97 24.75
CA ARG A 12 -47.33 5.98 26.15
C ARG A 12 -46.19 6.96 26.35
N ARG A 13 -46.52 8.13 26.80
CA ARG A 13 -46.08 8.89 28.00
C ARG A 13 -44.56 9.01 28.22
N LEU A 14 -44.14 10.26 28.08
CA LEU A 14 -42.99 10.91 28.70
C LEU A 14 -42.94 10.67 30.21
N LEU A 15 -41.71 10.40 30.71
CA LEU A 15 -41.30 10.73 32.08
C LEU A 15 -39.97 11.44 32.05
N LEU A 16 -40.04 12.73 32.34
CA LEU A 16 -38.92 13.62 32.64
C LEU A 16 -38.40 13.30 34.08
N GLY A 17 -37.13 12.90 34.18
CA GLY A 17 -36.42 12.81 35.46
C GLY A 17 -35.35 13.89 35.54
N LEU A 18 -35.62 14.97 36.25
CA LEU A 18 -34.67 15.99 36.66
C LEU A 18 -33.76 15.44 37.77
N GLY A 19 -32.50 15.19 37.45
CA GLY A 19 -31.45 14.90 38.41
C GLY A 19 -30.64 16.18 38.73
N VAL A 20 -30.86 16.73 39.90
CA VAL A 20 -30.09 17.86 40.47
C VAL A 20 -28.79 17.32 41.04
N THR A 21 -27.66 17.66 40.46
CA THR A 21 -26.34 17.41 41.05
C THR A 21 -25.89 18.64 41.86
N ALA A 22 -25.87 18.50 43.16
CA ALA A 22 -25.35 19.50 44.07
C ALA A 22 -23.81 19.46 44.08
N THR A 23 -23.19 20.55 43.60
CA THR A 23 -21.74 20.75 43.67
C THR A 23 -21.39 21.37 45.03
N VAL A 24 -20.71 20.62 45.90
CA VAL A 24 -20.19 21.12 47.18
C VAL A 24 -18.84 21.79 46.90
N LEU A 25 -18.80 23.12 47.06
CA LEU A 25 -17.56 23.92 47.07
C LEU A 25 -16.97 23.91 48.48
N LEU A 26 -15.78 23.31 48.67
CA LEU A 26 -14.98 23.41 49.90
C LEU A 26 -14.06 24.62 49.85
N PRO A 27 -13.92 25.40 50.95
CA PRO A 27 -13.10 26.62 50.98
C PRO A 27 -11.60 26.31 51.11
N SER A 28 -10.80 27.13 50.41
CA SER A 28 -9.37 26.93 50.04
C SER A 28 -8.35 27.37 51.12
N TRP A 29 -8.64 27.34 52.44
CA TRP A 29 -7.73 27.87 53.46
C TRP A 29 -7.20 26.85 54.49
N LEU A 30 -7.18 25.58 54.22
CA LEU A 30 -6.55 24.56 55.04
C LEU A 30 -5.45 23.82 54.26
N ARG A 31 -4.26 24.42 54.14
CA ARG A 31 -3.03 23.74 53.75
C ARG A 31 -2.03 23.78 54.92
N PRO A 32 -1.58 22.63 55.48
CA PRO A 32 -0.45 22.63 56.40
C PRO A 32 0.86 22.84 55.64
N ALA A 33 1.68 23.79 56.09
CA ALA A 33 3.02 24.01 55.60
C ALA A 33 3.94 22.89 56.12
N ILE A 34 4.43 22.05 55.22
CA ILE A 34 5.49 21.10 55.52
C ILE A 34 6.83 21.79 55.26
N ALA A 35 7.57 22.05 56.35
CA ALA A 35 8.92 22.57 56.32
C ALA A 35 9.89 21.48 55.84
N TRP A 36 10.58 21.72 54.72
CA TRP A 36 11.65 20.85 54.23
C TRP A 36 12.97 21.29 54.86
N ALA A 37 13.53 20.41 55.71
CA ALA A 37 14.90 20.57 56.22
C ALA A 37 15.90 20.33 55.06
N ALA A 38 16.70 21.35 54.75
CA ALA A 38 17.74 21.28 53.77
C ALA A 38 18.94 20.49 54.31
N THR A 39 19.07 19.25 53.94
CA THR A 39 20.31 18.46 54.11
C THR A 39 21.31 18.83 53.01
N ARG A 40 22.41 19.47 53.40
CA ARG A 40 23.52 19.77 52.47
C ARG A 40 24.28 18.48 52.18
N HIS A 41 24.04 17.89 50.99
CA HIS A 41 24.90 16.86 50.46
C HIS A 41 26.09 17.51 49.70
N HIS A 42 27.28 17.18 50.12
CA HIS A 42 28.51 17.50 49.40
C HIS A 42 28.51 16.74 48.05
N HIS A 43 28.30 17.48 46.97
CA HIS A 43 28.46 16.94 45.64
C HIS A 43 29.97 16.75 45.35
N HIS A 44 30.44 15.51 45.36
CA HIS A 44 31.67 15.16 44.64
C HIS A 44 31.44 15.49 43.15
N ARG A 45 32.23 16.46 42.62
CA ARG A 45 32.30 16.74 41.19
C ARG A 45 32.78 15.47 40.50
N ARG A 46 31.91 14.80 39.79
CA ARG A 46 32.28 13.85 38.77
C ARG A 46 33.09 14.60 37.69
N PRO A 47 34.14 13.98 37.11
CA PRO A 47 34.82 14.54 35.95
C PRO A 47 33.78 14.76 34.84
N ALA A 48 33.87 15.88 34.14
CA ALA A 48 33.04 16.17 32.97
C ALA A 48 33.22 15.04 31.96
N GLU A 49 32.17 14.23 31.79
CA GLU A 49 32.10 13.31 30.66
C GLU A 49 32.11 14.18 29.40
N THR A 50 33.09 13.97 28.55
CA THR A 50 33.15 14.52 27.19
C THR A 50 31.83 14.17 26.54
N PRO A 51 31.12 15.11 25.89
CA PRO A 51 29.92 14.76 25.13
C PRO A 51 30.38 13.78 24.04
N GLY A 52 30.04 12.50 24.24
CA GLY A 52 30.16 11.51 23.18
C GLY A 52 29.42 12.08 21.97
N LEU A 53 30.07 12.06 20.81
CA LEU A 53 29.41 12.33 19.53
C LEU A 53 28.10 11.58 19.52
N GLY A 54 27.00 12.32 19.72
CA GLY A 54 25.67 11.74 19.78
C GLY A 54 25.46 10.90 18.54
N ALA A 55 25.18 9.61 18.74
CA ALA A 55 24.73 8.78 17.66
C ALA A 55 23.59 9.52 16.96
N ALA A 56 23.74 9.79 15.68
CA ALA A 56 22.66 10.38 14.87
C ALA A 56 21.38 9.60 15.19
N PRO A 57 20.24 10.26 15.32
CA PRO A 57 19.00 9.58 15.63
C PRO A 57 18.84 8.42 14.65
N ALA A 58 18.73 7.21 15.18
CA ALA A 58 18.55 6.02 14.36
C ALA A 58 17.24 6.21 13.58
N HIS A 59 17.36 6.58 12.30
CA HIS A 59 16.18 6.67 11.44
C HIS A 59 15.50 5.30 11.44
N SER A 60 14.19 5.30 11.70
CA SER A 60 13.40 4.07 11.60
C SER A 60 13.64 3.45 10.22
N PRO A 61 13.76 2.11 10.11
CA PRO A 61 13.90 1.47 8.81
C PRO A 61 12.81 1.93 7.85
N PRO A 62 13.11 2.12 6.56
CA PRO A 62 12.13 2.56 5.58
C PRO A 62 10.95 1.59 5.48
N LEU A 63 9.78 2.13 5.21
CA LEU A 63 8.53 1.38 5.11
C LEU A 63 8.19 1.09 3.65
N ILE A 64 8.11 -0.19 3.32
CA ILE A 64 7.61 -0.68 2.03
C ILE A 64 6.12 -0.99 2.17
N MET A 65 5.28 -0.38 1.35
CA MET A 65 3.88 -0.75 1.23
C MET A 65 3.71 -1.72 0.06
N LEU A 66 3.24 -2.92 0.34
CA LEU A 66 2.85 -3.90 -0.67
C LEU A 66 1.33 -3.81 -0.89
N ASP A 67 0.92 -3.78 -2.13
CA ASP A 67 -0.47 -3.74 -2.51
C ASP A 67 -0.84 -4.98 -3.34
N PRO A 68 -1.35 -6.04 -2.70
CA PRO A 68 -1.90 -7.17 -3.46
C PRO A 68 -3.13 -6.71 -4.22
N GLY A 69 -3.09 -6.72 -5.55
CA GLY A 69 -4.21 -6.30 -6.38
C GLY A 69 -5.51 -7.05 -6.09
N HIS A 70 -6.65 -6.43 -6.39
CA HIS A 70 -8.00 -7.02 -6.24
C HIS A 70 -8.36 -7.41 -4.80
N GLY A 71 -9.30 -8.37 -4.64
CA GLY A 71 -9.69 -8.93 -3.32
C GLY A 71 -11.18 -8.87 -3.04
N GLY A 72 -11.66 -9.75 -2.18
CA GLY A 72 -13.08 -9.83 -1.82
C GLY A 72 -13.97 -10.09 -3.01
N LYS A 73 -14.85 -9.16 -3.36
CA LYS A 73 -15.80 -9.23 -4.50
C LYS A 73 -15.10 -9.10 -5.85
N ASP A 74 -13.93 -8.47 -5.89
CA ASP A 74 -13.15 -8.33 -7.11
C ASP A 74 -12.20 -9.54 -7.24
N PRO A 75 -12.45 -10.44 -8.19
CA PRO A 75 -11.61 -11.62 -8.39
C PRO A 75 -10.29 -11.28 -9.08
N GLY A 76 -10.18 -10.12 -9.75
CA GLY A 76 -9.17 -9.85 -10.77
C GLY A 76 -9.36 -10.71 -12.01
N ALA A 77 -8.30 -10.97 -12.73
CA ALA A 77 -8.30 -11.93 -13.82
C ALA A 77 -8.64 -13.34 -13.31
N ILE A 78 -9.37 -14.07 -14.16
CA ILE A 78 -9.66 -15.50 -13.95
C ILE A 78 -8.84 -16.27 -14.99
N GLY A 79 -7.89 -17.04 -14.53
CA GLY A 79 -7.00 -17.82 -15.38
C GLY A 79 -7.72 -18.92 -16.14
N VAL A 80 -7.03 -19.47 -17.13
CA VAL A 80 -7.55 -20.54 -18.01
C VAL A 80 -7.98 -21.78 -17.22
N ALA A 81 -7.30 -22.09 -16.12
CA ALA A 81 -7.64 -23.19 -15.20
C ALA A 81 -8.52 -22.74 -14.01
N GLY A 82 -9.09 -21.54 -14.07
CA GLY A 82 -9.99 -21.01 -13.04
C GLY A 82 -9.29 -20.41 -11.82
N THR A 83 -8.02 -20.11 -11.88
CA THR A 83 -7.28 -19.46 -10.79
C THR A 83 -7.68 -17.99 -10.72
N TYR A 84 -7.95 -17.47 -9.53
CA TYR A 84 -8.23 -16.05 -9.32
C TYR A 84 -6.95 -15.27 -9.05
N GLU A 85 -6.76 -14.17 -9.76
CA GLU A 85 -5.62 -13.26 -9.57
C GLU A 85 -5.49 -12.78 -8.13
N LYS A 86 -6.58 -12.41 -7.47
CA LYS A 86 -6.58 -11.95 -6.09
C LYS A 86 -5.91 -12.90 -5.09
N HIS A 87 -5.90 -14.20 -5.38
CA HIS A 87 -5.23 -15.21 -4.56
C HIS A 87 -3.73 -15.28 -4.87
N VAL A 88 -3.36 -15.15 -6.13
CA VAL A 88 -1.97 -15.15 -6.58
C VAL A 88 -1.25 -13.90 -6.06
N SER A 89 -1.85 -12.72 -6.24
CA SER A 89 -1.31 -11.44 -5.79
C SER A 89 -1.12 -11.41 -4.27
N LEU A 90 -2.10 -11.91 -3.50
CA LEU A 90 -2.01 -11.98 -2.04
C LEU A 90 -0.92 -12.95 -1.58
N ALA A 91 -0.83 -14.14 -2.18
CA ALA A 91 0.20 -15.12 -1.84
C ALA A 91 1.61 -14.57 -2.14
N ALA A 92 1.81 -13.97 -3.30
CA ALA A 92 3.08 -13.36 -3.68
C ALA A 92 3.45 -12.18 -2.76
N ALA A 93 2.49 -11.35 -2.36
CA ALA A 93 2.75 -10.26 -1.43
C ALA A 93 3.17 -10.75 -0.03
N HIS A 94 2.59 -11.84 0.46
CA HIS A 94 3.04 -12.48 1.70
C HIS A 94 4.46 -13.04 1.56
N ASP A 95 4.79 -13.69 0.44
CA ASP A 95 6.13 -14.21 0.18
C ASP A 95 7.16 -13.06 0.12
N LEU A 96 6.84 -11.95 -0.55
CA LEU A 96 7.72 -10.78 -0.64
C LEU A 96 7.90 -10.10 0.72
N ARG A 97 6.81 -9.94 1.47
CA ARG A 97 6.86 -9.39 2.83
C ARG A 97 7.85 -10.16 3.71
N GLN A 98 7.75 -11.50 3.75
CA GLN A 98 8.66 -12.32 4.54
C GLN A 98 10.13 -12.09 4.18
N ARG A 99 10.45 -11.95 2.89
CA ARG A 99 11.83 -11.73 2.43
C ARG A 99 12.37 -10.37 2.83
N LEU A 100 11.56 -9.33 2.65
CA LEU A 100 11.95 -7.97 3.02
C LEU A 100 12.12 -7.83 4.53
N GLU A 101 11.19 -8.37 5.34
CA GLU A 101 11.28 -8.36 6.80
C GLU A 101 12.46 -9.19 7.32
N ALA A 102 12.73 -10.36 6.73
CA ALA A 102 13.85 -11.22 7.11
C ALA A 102 15.23 -10.55 6.93
N SER A 103 15.32 -9.57 6.04
CA SER A 103 16.56 -8.79 5.85
C SER A 103 16.88 -7.86 7.04
N GLY A 104 15.89 -7.53 7.87
CA GLY A 104 15.99 -6.57 8.96
C GLY A 104 16.19 -5.11 8.52
N ARG A 105 16.21 -4.83 7.21
CA ARG A 105 16.47 -3.51 6.64
C ARG A 105 15.21 -2.68 6.43
N TYR A 106 14.06 -3.31 6.35
CA TYR A 106 12.79 -2.71 6.00
C TYR A 106 11.71 -3.03 7.02
N ARG A 107 10.78 -2.09 7.21
CA ARG A 107 9.45 -2.37 7.71
C ARG A 107 8.56 -2.63 6.51
N VAL A 108 7.61 -3.55 6.64
CA VAL A 108 6.69 -3.86 5.55
C VAL A 108 5.26 -3.76 6.05
N SER A 109 4.42 -3.08 5.30
CA SER A 109 2.97 -3.08 5.48
C SER A 109 2.29 -3.55 4.20
N MET A 110 1.04 -3.94 4.31
CA MET A 110 0.24 -4.38 3.16
C MET A 110 -1.11 -3.67 3.19
N THR A 111 -1.63 -3.27 2.01
CA THR A 111 -2.96 -2.68 1.91
C THR A 111 -4.03 -3.67 2.35
N ARG A 112 -3.86 -4.95 2.06
CA ARG A 112 -4.67 -6.06 2.58
C ARG A 112 -3.81 -7.26 2.94
N VAL A 113 -4.16 -7.95 4.02
CA VAL A 113 -3.51 -9.20 4.48
C VAL A 113 -4.43 -10.41 4.36
N THR A 114 -5.66 -10.20 3.93
CA THR A 114 -6.70 -11.22 3.72
C THR A 114 -7.43 -10.97 2.40
N ASP A 115 -8.31 -11.88 2.01
CA ASP A 115 -9.17 -11.72 0.83
C ASP A 115 -10.30 -10.72 1.11
N ARG A 116 -10.00 -9.42 1.04
CA ARG A 116 -10.96 -8.32 1.17
C ARG A 116 -10.79 -7.32 0.03
N PHE A 117 -11.88 -6.71 -0.40
CA PHE A 117 -11.85 -5.61 -1.36
C PHE A 117 -11.39 -4.31 -0.70
N ILE A 118 -10.55 -3.56 -1.40
CA ILE A 118 -10.13 -2.19 -1.03
C ILE A 118 -10.21 -1.33 -2.31
N PRO A 119 -10.96 -0.22 -2.28
CA PRO A 119 -10.99 0.74 -3.38
C PRO A 119 -9.60 1.27 -3.74
N LEU A 120 -9.41 1.65 -5.00
CA LEU A 120 -8.08 2.09 -5.49
C LEU A 120 -7.56 3.33 -4.74
N GLU A 121 -8.44 4.29 -4.47
CA GLU A 121 -8.11 5.50 -3.70
C GLU A 121 -7.67 5.15 -2.27
N ASP A 122 -8.37 4.23 -1.61
CA ASP A 122 -8.04 3.80 -0.25
C ASP A 122 -6.68 3.09 -0.18
N ARG A 123 -6.25 2.37 -1.24
CA ARG A 123 -4.91 1.74 -1.30
C ARG A 123 -3.81 2.80 -1.26
N VAL A 124 -3.98 3.89 -2.02
CA VAL A 124 -3.06 5.02 -2.03
C VAL A 124 -3.08 5.74 -0.68
N ALA A 125 -4.26 6.01 -0.14
CA ALA A 125 -4.43 6.65 1.17
C ALA A 125 -3.78 5.83 2.30
N ILE A 126 -3.97 4.51 2.34
CA ILE A 126 -3.32 3.62 3.30
C ILE A 126 -1.79 3.77 3.23
N ALA A 127 -1.21 3.82 2.04
CA ALA A 127 0.23 3.98 1.89
C ALA A 127 0.72 5.35 2.43
N GLN A 128 -0.01 6.41 2.14
CA GLN A 128 0.27 7.77 2.60
C GLN A 128 0.13 7.89 4.13
N ASP A 129 -0.96 7.41 4.69
CA ASP A 129 -1.25 7.46 6.14
C ASP A 129 -0.21 6.68 6.98
N HIS A 130 0.35 5.61 6.42
CA HIS A 130 1.42 4.85 7.05
C HIS A 130 2.80 5.47 6.85
N GLY A 131 2.93 6.53 6.04
CA GLY A 131 4.21 7.15 5.69
C GLY A 131 5.12 6.18 4.95
N ALA A 132 4.59 5.50 3.93
CA ALA A 132 5.38 4.58 3.13
C ALA A 132 6.45 5.32 2.31
N ASP A 133 7.65 4.74 2.27
CA ASP A 133 8.77 5.25 1.46
C ASP A 133 8.75 4.69 0.03
N LEU A 134 8.04 3.57 -0.17
CA LEU A 134 7.91 2.87 -1.43
C LEU A 134 6.58 2.12 -1.51
N PHE A 135 5.96 2.10 -2.70
CA PHE A 135 4.72 1.38 -2.95
C PHE A 135 4.89 0.40 -4.12
N VAL A 136 4.53 -0.85 -3.90
CA VAL A 136 4.61 -1.92 -4.91
C VAL A 136 3.25 -2.61 -5.02
N SER A 137 2.53 -2.34 -6.12
CA SER A 137 1.31 -3.06 -6.45
C SER A 137 1.64 -4.32 -7.24
N MET A 138 0.98 -5.42 -6.90
CA MET A 138 1.32 -6.77 -7.40
C MET A 138 0.10 -7.40 -8.06
N HIS A 139 0.24 -7.74 -9.32
CA HIS A 139 -0.83 -8.19 -10.22
C HIS A 139 -0.42 -9.40 -11.06
N ALA A 140 -1.39 -10.01 -11.71
CA ALA A 140 -1.24 -11.08 -12.70
C ALA A 140 -2.47 -11.07 -13.62
N ASP A 141 -2.66 -9.99 -14.38
CA ASP A 141 -3.88 -9.71 -15.14
C ASP A 141 -4.05 -10.65 -16.35
N SER A 142 -5.03 -10.40 -17.16
CA SER A 142 -5.28 -11.13 -18.40
C SER A 142 -5.39 -10.17 -19.58
N VAL A 143 -4.99 -10.66 -20.76
CA VAL A 143 -5.13 -9.96 -22.03
C VAL A 143 -5.84 -10.85 -23.04
N THR A 144 -6.39 -10.24 -24.07
CA THR A 144 -7.15 -10.96 -25.10
C THR A 144 -6.30 -11.97 -25.87
N ASP A 145 -5.02 -11.66 -26.10
CA ASP A 145 -4.07 -12.55 -26.77
C ASP A 145 -3.46 -13.51 -25.76
N HIS A 146 -3.84 -14.77 -25.80
CA HIS A 146 -3.38 -15.82 -24.87
C HIS A 146 -1.92 -16.25 -25.09
N GLU A 147 -1.28 -15.82 -26.19
CA GLU A 147 0.14 -16.04 -26.42
C GLU A 147 1.02 -15.04 -25.65
N VAL A 148 0.44 -13.92 -25.21
CA VAL A 148 1.15 -12.93 -24.39
C VAL A 148 1.46 -13.51 -23.02
N ARG A 149 2.75 -13.50 -22.67
CA ARG A 149 3.25 -14.03 -21.41
C ARG A 149 4.51 -13.31 -20.92
N GLY A 150 4.81 -13.51 -19.64
CA GLY A 150 5.99 -12.97 -18.99
C GLY A 150 5.68 -11.73 -18.12
N ALA A 151 6.59 -11.43 -17.21
CA ALA A 151 6.43 -10.32 -16.29
C ALA A 151 6.67 -8.96 -16.96
N SER A 152 6.07 -7.91 -16.39
CA SER A 152 6.27 -6.52 -16.80
C SER A 152 6.07 -5.57 -15.62
N VAL A 153 6.65 -4.38 -15.72
CA VAL A 153 6.62 -3.39 -14.65
C VAL A 153 6.15 -2.06 -15.18
N TYR A 154 5.22 -1.45 -14.48
CA TYR A 154 4.53 -0.23 -14.92
C TYR A 154 4.77 0.92 -13.95
N THR A 155 4.93 2.12 -14.51
CA THR A 155 4.94 3.38 -13.77
C THR A 155 3.79 4.27 -14.21
N LEU A 156 3.48 5.26 -13.39
CA LEU A 156 2.45 6.24 -13.68
C LEU A 156 2.88 7.21 -14.80
N SER A 157 2.01 7.41 -15.78
CA SER A 157 2.19 8.41 -16.84
C SER A 157 0.84 8.89 -17.36
N THR A 158 0.80 10.09 -17.89
CA THR A 158 -0.38 10.64 -18.60
C THR A 158 -0.65 9.97 -19.95
N THR A 159 0.35 9.28 -20.51
CA THR A 159 0.25 8.55 -21.78
C THR A 159 0.58 7.07 -21.52
N ALA A 160 0.00 6.19 -22.31
CA ALA A 160 0.34 4.77 -22.26
C ALA A 160 1.46 4.41 -23.24
N SER A 161 2.30 3.43 -22.89
CA SER A 161 3.39 2.92 -23.72
C SER A 161 2.89 2.36 -25.06
N ASP A 162 1.72 1.73 -25.05
CA ASP A 162 1.06 1.13 -26.21
C ASP A 162 -0.43 0.87 -25.93
N ARG A 163 -1.14 0.37 -26.94
CA ARG A 163 -2.58 0.09 -26.83
C ARG A 163 -2.92 -1.00 -25.80
N GLN A 164 -2.09 -2.03 -25.69
CA GLN A 164 -2.28 -3.09 -24.69
C GLN A 164 -2.17 -2.53 -23.28
N THR A 165 -1.14 -1.74 -23.01
CA THR A 165 -0.95 -1.06 -21.71
C THR A 165 -2.07 -0.07 -21.41
N ALA A 166 -2.61 0.64 -22.42
CA ALA A 166 -3.77 1.52 -22.23
C ALA A 166 -5.03 0.72 -21.84
N ALA A 167 -5.27 -0.42 -22.50
CA ALA A 167 -6.41 -1.29 -22.19
C ALA A 167 -6.27 -1.91 -20.78
N LEU A 168 -5.06 -2.33 -20.39
CA LEU A 168 -4.76 -2.82 -19.05
C LEU A 168 -5.08 -1.75 -17.99
N ALA A 169 -4.58 -0.52 -18.15
CA ALA A 169 -4.85 0.54 -17.22
C ALA A 169 -6.36 0.89 -17.10
N ILE A 170 -7.12 0.79 -18.18
CA ILE A 170 -8.58 0.96 -18.15
C ILE A 170 -9.24 -0.18 -17.35
N SER A 171 -8.80 -1.43 -17.55
CA SER A 171 -9.29 -2.59 -16.81
C SER A 171 -9.06 -2.41 -15.32
N GLU A 172 -7.81 -2.13 -14.92
CA GLU A 172 -7.41 -1.95 -13.54
C GLU A 172 -8.14 -0.78 -12.87
N ASN A 173 -8.22 0.38 -13.54
CA ASN A 173 -8.94 1.54 -13.03
C ASN A 173 -10.44 1.32 -12.89
N SER A 174 -11.00 0.29 -13.50
CA SER A 174 -12.42 -0.08 -13.37
C SER A 174 -12.70 -1.02 -12.18
N ALA A 175 -11.68 -1.47 -11.44
CA ALA A 175 -11.83 -2.39 -10.32
C ALA A 175 -12.79 -1.87 -9.23
N ASP A 176 -12.89 -0.56 -9.04
CA ASP A 176 -13.77 0.06 -8.05
C ASP A 176 -15.26 -0.24 -8.28
N ARG A 177 -15.67 -0.63 -9.50
CA ARG A 177 -17.05 -1.08 -9.78
C ARG A 177 -17.50 -2.23 -8.87
N PHE A 178 -16.57 -3.02 -8.36
CA PHE A 178 -16.83 -4.10 -7.42
C PHE A 178 -17.10 -3.59 -5.99
N GLY A 179 -16.84 -2.32 -5.69
CA GLY A 179 -17.13 -1.68 -4.40
C GLY A 179 -18.63 -1.58 -4.08
N GLY A 180 -19.51 -1.65 -5.10
CA GLY A 180 -20.96 -1.57 -4.96
C GLY A 180 -21.56 -0.29 -5.57
N PRO A 181 -22.85 -0.03 -5.33
CA PRO A 181 -23.52 1.17 -5.83
C PRO A 181 -22.80 2.45 -5.35
N GLY A 182 -22.40 3.30 -6.28
CA GLY A 182 -21.66 4.54 -6.00
C GLY A 182 -20.17 4.47 -6.32
N PHE A 183 -19.60 3.28 -6.53
CA PHE A 183 -18.24 3.11 -7.02
C PHE A 183 -18.25 2.92 -8.55
N THR A 184 -17.78 3.92 -9.29
CA THR A 184 -17.81 3.90 -10.76
C THR A 184 -16.44 3.65 -11.39
N GLY A 185 -15.39 3.52 -10.56
CA GLY A 185 -14.01 3.50 -11.02
C GLY A 185 -13.53 4.90 -11.46
N VAL A 186 -12.27 5.00 -11.83
CA VAL A 186 -11.64 6.24 -12.24
C VAL A 186 -11.70 6.36 -13.76
N SER A 187 -12.32 7.44 -14.29
CA SER A 187 -12.35 7.65 -15.74
C SER A 187 -10.93 7.91 -16.30
N PRO A 188 -10.67 7.58 -17.58
CA PRO A 188 -9.36 7.83 -18.18
C PRO A 188 -8.91 9.29 -18.13
N GLU A 189 -9.85 10.25 -18.21
CA GLU A 189 -9.57 11.68 -18.12
C GLU A 189 -9.10 12.05 -16.73
N VAL A 190 -9.83 11.61 -15.69
CA VAL A 190 -9.48 11.86 -14.29
C VAL A 190 -8.15 11.22 -13.96
N ALA A 191 -7.91 9.96 -14.36
CA ALA A 191 -6.65 9.26 -14.15
C ALA A 191 -5.45 10.02 -14.75
N ARG A 192 -5.61 10.60 -15.97
CA ARG A 192 -4.55 11.42 -16.59
C ARG A 192 -4.31 12.74 -15.87
N ILE A 193 -5.35 13.39 -15.40
CA ILE A 193 -5.23 14.65 -14.62
C ILE A 193 -4.45 14.36 -13.34
N LEU A 194 -4.82 13.35 -12.58
CA LEU A 194 -4.15 12.96 -11.35
C LEU A 194 -2.68 12.55 -11.60
N ALA A 195 -2.42 11.80 -12.68
CA ALA A 195 -1.06 11.45 -13.07
C ALA A 195 -0.18 12.68 -13.38
N SER A 196 -0.76 13.79 -13.86
CA SER A 196 -0.02 15.01 -14.14
C SER A 196 0.44 15.75 -12.88
N LEU A 197 -0.18 15.49 -11.73
CA LEU A 197 0.10 16.16 -10.46
C LEU A 197 1.29 15.52 -9.71
N VAL A 198 1.72 14.32 -10.10
CA VAL A 198 2.85 13.62 -9.45
C VAL A 198 4.16 14.38 -9.65
N GLY A 199 4.88 14.61 -8.58
CA GLY A 199 6.13 15.36 -8.57
C GLY A 199 7.25 14.73 -9.41
N ARG A 200 8.21 15.56 -9.83
CA ARG A 200 9.34 15.08 -10.64
C ARG A 200 10.19 14.05 -9.88
N GLU A 201 10.45 14.31 -8.60
CA GLU A 201 11.28 13.41 -7.77
C GLU A 201 10.63 12.03 -7.62
N THR A 202 9.33 11.99 -7.36
CA THR A 202 8.55 10.75 -7.28
C THR A 202 8.60 9.98 -8.58
N ARG A 203 8.44 10.65 -9.73
CA ARG A 203 8.56 10.00 -11.05
C ARG A 203 9.95 9.43 -11.31
N VAL A 204 11.02 10.17 -10.96
CA VAL A 204 12.39 9.66 -11.10
C VAL A 204 12.61 8.45 -10.21
N GLY A 205 12.14 8.50 -8.95
CA GLY A 205 12.23 7.36 -8.03
C GLY A 205 11.47 6.14 -8.54
N SER A 206 10.27 6.33 -9.09
CA SER A 206 9.47 5.25 -9.69
C SER A 206 10.14 4.65 -10.93
N ALA A 207 10.72 5.47 -11.81
CA ALA A 207 11.42 5.00 -13.00
C ALA A 207 12.68 4.20 -12.65
N GLN A 208 13.43 4.62 -11.63
CA GLN A 208 14.58 3.85 -11.16
C GLN A 208 14.15 2.51 -10.57
N LEU A 209 13.11 2.49 -9.72
CA LEU A 209 12.56 1.24 -9.18
C LEU A 209 12.05 0.31 -10.28
N GLN A 210 11.40 0.85 -11.30
CA GLN A 210 10.95 0.08 -12.47
C GLN A 210 12.12 -0.62 -13.15
N GLN A 211 13.23 0.09 -13.39
CA GLN A 211 14.41 -0.49 -14.02
C GLN A 211 15.02 -1.58 -13.13
N ASP A 212 15.20 -1.30 -11.83
CA ASP A 212 15.73 -2.28 -10.89
C ASP A 212 14.85 -3.54 -10.81
N MET A 213 13.51 -3.38 -10.86
CA MET A 213 12.55 -4.51 -10.91
C MET A 213 12.70 -5.31 -12.20
N VAL A 214 12.77 -4.66 -13.37
CA VAL A 214 12.93 -5.32 -14.66
C VAL A 214 14.23 -6.12 -14.69
N ASP A 215 15.36 -5.51 -14.30
CA ASP A 215 16.66 -6.15 -14.35
C ASP A 215 16.74 -7.39 -13.44
N ASN A 216 16.16 -7.30 -12.25
CA ASN A 216 16.16 -8.42 -11.32
C ASN A 216 15.15 -9.52 -11.70
N LEU A 217 13.95 -9.16 -12.17
CA LEU A 217 12.95 -10.15 -12.60
C LEU A 217 13.43 -10.95 -13.82
N ALA A 218 14.13 -10.31 -14.76
CA ALA A 218 14.67 -10.96 -15.94
C ALA A 218 15.63 -12.13 -15.65
N VAL A 219 16.19 -12.19 -14.44
CA VAL A 219 17.06 -13.29 -14.00
C VAL A 219 16.25 -14.55 -13.61
N SER A 220 14.99 -14.39 -13.21
CA SER A 220 14.22 -15.47 -12.56
C SER A 220 12.95 -15.89 -13.28
N THR A 221 12.44 -15.05 -14.17
CA THR A 221 11.20 -15.31 -14.90
C THR A 221 11.29 -14.77 -16.33
N GLU A 222 10.40 -15.24 -17.19
CA GLU A 222 10.26 -14.68 -18.54
C GLU A 222 9.68 -13.26 -18.44
N MET A 223 10.18 -12.37 -19.28
CA MET A 223 9.73 -10.99 -19.33
C MET A 223 8.96 -10.73 -20.62
N LEU A 224 7.95 -9.89 -20.52
CA LEU A 224 7.26 -9.38 -21.70
C LEU A 224 8.24 -8.59 -22.58
N PRO A 225 8.13 -8.65 -23.92
CA PRO A 225 8.88 -7.73 -24.78
C PRO A 225 8.67 -6.27 -24.36
N ARG A 226 9.75 -5.52 -24.19
CA ARG A 226 9.72 -4.16 -23.60
C ARG A 226 8.96 -4.13 -22.28
N PRO A 227 9.51 -4.75 -21.22
CA PRO A 227 8.80 -4.96 -19.96
C PRO A 227 8.62 -3.68 -19.11
N ALA A 228 9.46 -2.66 -19.32
CA ALA A 228 9.30 -1.35 -18.70
C ALA A 228 8.23 -0.54 -19.44
N ARG A 229 7.07 -0.35 -18.84
CA ARG A 229 5.89 0.28 -19.43
C ARG A 229 5.32 1.38 -18.53
N HIS A 230 4.39 2.15 -19.06
CA HIS A 230 3.73 3.21 -18.31
C HIS A 230 2.32 3.49 -18.82
N ALA A 231 1.42 3.89 -17.94
CA ALA A 231 0.08 4.41 -18.24
C ALA A 231 -0.53 5.12 -17.02
N ALA A 232 -1.76 5.60 -17.12
CA ALA A 232 -2.46 6.31 -16.06
C ALA A 232 -3.16 5.32 -15.09
N PHE A 233 -2.38 4.54 -14.36
CA PHE A 233 -2.89 3.63 -13.33
C PHE A 233 -3.31 4.41 -12.08
N ALA A 234 -4.56 4.30 -11.67
CA ALA A 234 -5.11 5.02 -10.53
C ALA A 234 -4.41 4.63 -9.21
N VAL A 235 -4.05 3.38 -9.04
CA VAL A 235 -3.37 2.86 -7.84
C VAL A 235 -1.95 3.41 -7.66
N LEU A 236 -1.33 4.00 -8.69
CA LEU A 236 0.01 4.58 -8.64
C LEU A 236 0.01 6.12 -8.45
N GLN A 237 -1.11 6.73 -8.10
CA GLN A 237 -1.28 8.20 -8.10
C GLN A 237 -0.78 8.90 -6.83
N SER A 238 0.06 8.29 -6.03
CA SER A 238 0.70 9.02 -4.93
C SER A 238 1.59 10.14 -5.46
N THR A 239 1.42 11.35 -4.93
CA THR A 239 2.25 12.51 -5.30
C THR A 239 3.65 12.45 -4.70
N GLU A 240 3.84 11.66 -3.63
CA GLU A 240 5.03 11.69 -2.79
C GLU A 240 5.77 10.34 -2.74
N ILE A 241 5.06 9.21 -2.95
CA ILE A 241 5.61 7.88 -2.78
C ILE A 241 6.00 7.30 -4.15
N PRO A 242 7.29 7.00 -4.39
CA PRO A 242 7.70 6.24 -5.57
C PRO A 242 6.95 4.92 -5.66
N SER A 243 6.34 4.64 -6.82
CA SER A 243 5.36 3.57 -6.97
C SER A 243 5.55 2.81 -8.28
N VAL A 244 5.41 1.49 -8.24
CA VAL A 244 5.34 0.62 -9.42
C VAL A 244 4.19 -0.38 -9.28
N LEU A 245 3.66 -0.81 -10.45
CA LEU A 245 2.80 -1.97 -10.55
C LEU A 245 3.57 -3.07 -11.29
N VAL A 246 3.60 -4.25 -10.72
CA VAL A 246 4.29 -5.43 -11.27
C VAL A 246 3.26 -6.45 -11.71
N GLU A 247 3.19 -6.69 -13.01
CA GLU A 247 2.54 -7.89 -13.55
C GLU A 247 3.54 -9.04 -13.47
N MET A 248 3.23 -10.04 -12.66
CA MET A 248 4.12 -11.20 -12.45
C MET A 248 4.03 -12.23 -13.58
N GLY A 249 3.09 -12.07 -14.50
CA GLY A 249 2.73 -12.89 -15.64
C GLY A 249 1.27 -12.65 -15.98
N PHE A 250 0.75 -13.34 -17.01
CA PHE A 250 -0.63 -13.16 -17.46
C PHE A 250 -1.47 -14.41 -17.23
N MET A 251 -2.57 -14.28 -16.47
CA MET A 251 -3.50 -15.39 -16.17
C MET A 251 -4.22 -15.93 -17.42
N SER A 252 -4.28 -15.12 -18.49
CA SER A 252 -4.77 -15.56 -19.82
C SER A 252 -3.86 -16.56 -20.50
N ASN A 253 -2.57 -16.64 -20.13
CA ASN A 253 -1.61 -17.60 -20.65
C ASN A 253 -1.52 -18.83 -19.73
N PHE A 254 -1.77 -20.02 -20.29
CA PHE A 254 -1.78 -21.27 -19.51
C PHE A 254 -0.44 -21.54 -18.78
N LYS A 255 0.70 -21.20 -19.40
CA LYS A 255 2.00 -21.43 -18.79
C LYS A 255 2.25 -20.47 -17.62
N ASP A 256 1.97 -19.19 -17.80
CA ASP A 256 2.11 -18.20 -16.74
C ASP A 256 1.18 -18.52 -15.56
N GLU A 257 -0.09 -18.86 -15.81
CA GLU A 257 -1.01 -19.29 -14.75
C GLU A 257 -0.47 -20.53 -14.01
N SER A 258 -0.02 -21.55 -14.75
CA SER A 258 0.54 -22.78 -14.17
C SER A 258 1.77 -22.48 -13.30
N GLU A 259 2.65 -21.59 -13.74
CA GLU A 259 3.84 -21.18 -13.01
C GLU A 259 3.48 -20.35 -11.77
N LEU A 260 2.58 -19.38 -11.88
CA LEU A 260 2.13 -18.51 -10.78
C LEU A 260 1.38 -19.29 -9.67
N ARG A 261 0.74 -20.39 -9.98
CA ARG A 261 0.14 -21.31 -8.99
C ARG A 261 1.19 -22.02 -8.14
N GLN A 262 2.42 -22.18 -8.63
CA GLN A 262 3.49 -22.89 -7.93
C GLN A 262 4.19 -21.98 -6.93
N ALA A 263 4.20 -22.36 -5.65
CA ALA A 263 4.88 -21.60 -4.61
C ALA A 263 6.39 -21.40 -4.92
N ALA A 264 7.05 -22.39 -5.48
CA ALA A 264 8.46 -22.29 -5.85
C ALA A 264 8.72 -21.23 -6.94
N HIS A 265 7.81 -21.06 -7.89
CA HIS A 265 7.93 -20.01 -8.93
C HIS A 265 7.69 -18.63 -8.31
N ARG A 266 6.62 -18.44 -7.54
CA ARG A 266 6.37 -17.19 -6.81
C ARG A 266 7.55 -16.82 -5.91
N ALA A 267 8.15 -17.82 -5.23
CA ALA A 267 9.32 -17.61 -4.39
C ALA A 267 10.53 -17.06 -5.16
N ARG A 268 10.75 -17.46 -6.41
CA ARG A 268 11.81 -16.90 -7.28
C ARG A 268 11.50 -15.45 -7.68
N ILE A 269 10.26 -15.20 -8.13
CA ILE A 269 9.81 -13.85 -8.50
C ILE A 269 9.95 -12.89 -7.31
N THR A 270 9.43 -13.25 -6.15
CA THR A 270 9.47 -12.39 -4.96
C THR A 270 10.89 -12.20 -4.41
N GLN A 271 11.79 -13.18 -4.60
CA GLN A 271 13.21 -12.97 -4.31
C GLN A 271 13.82 -11.90 -5.23
N SER A 272 13.53 -11.96 -6.53
CA SER A 272 13.99 -10.94 -7.48
C SER A 272 13.41 -9.57 -7.17
N MET A 273 12.15 -9.48 -6.79
CA MET A 273 11.55 -8.21 -6.34
C MET A 273 12.21 -7.67 -5.07
N ALA A 274 12.54 -8.53 -4.10
CA ALA A 274 13.28 -8.12 -2.91
C ALA A 274 14.68 -7.59 -3.26
N ASN A 275 15.39 -8.26 -4.16
CA ASN A 275 16.70 -7.80 -4.64
C ASN A 275 16.60 -6.44 -5.36
N ALA A 276 15.54 -6.20 -6.12
CA ALA A 276 15.28 -4.93 -6.80
C ALA A 276 15.05 -3.79 -5.79
N VAL A 277 14.26 -4.05 -4.74
CA VAL A 277 14.07 -3.08 -3.64
C VAL A 277 15.41 -2.75 -2.98
N ASP A 278 16.25 -3.74 -2.74
CA ASP A 278 17.59 -3.54 -2.18
C ASP A 278 18.47 -2.68 -3.09
N ALA A 279 18.50 -2.98 -4.39
CA ALA A 279 19.29 -2.21 -5.37
C ALA A 279 18.85 -0.75 -5.39
N TRP A 280 17.55 -0.50 -5.40
CA TRP A 280 16.98 0.84 -5.38
C TRP A 280 17.39 1.65 -4.15
N TYR A 281 17.33 1.07 -2.95
CA TYR A 281 17.72 1.74 -1.72
C TYR A 281 19.23 2.01 -1.66
N VAL A 282 20.07 1.06 -2.08
CA VAL A 282 21.54 1.23 -2.14
C VAL A 282 21.90 2.39 -3.07
N ALA A 283 21.29 2.45 -4.26
CA ALA A 283 21.55 3.54 -5.21
C ALA A 283 21.17 4.92 -4.63
N ARG A 284 20.02 5.03 -3.95
CA ARG A 284 19.59 6.30 -3.32
C ARG A 284 20.46 6.71 -2.13
N GLN A 285 20.92 5.77 -1.31
CA GLN A 285 21.82 6.08 -0.21
C GLN A 285 23.17 6.59 -0.75
N SER A 286 23.70 5.95 -1.79
CA SER A 286 24.95 6.39 -2.44
C SER A 286 24.84 7.79 -3.03
N ALA A 287 23.71 8.10 -3.69
CA ALA A 287 23.46 9.43 -4.24
C ALA A 287 23.35 10.52 -3.16
N ARG A 288 22.73 10.21 -2.01
CA ARG A 288 22.65 11.15 -0.86
C ARG A 288 23.98 11.42 -0.18
N MET A 289 24.93 10.47 -0.22
CA MET A 289 26.27 10.65 0.36
C MET A 289 27.22 11.37 -0.59
N ALA A 290 26.93 11.41 -1.88
CA ALA A 290 27.76 12.05 -2.91
C ALA A 290 27.38 13.53 -3.19
N GLY A 291 26.24 14.01 -2.72
CA GLY A 291 25.78 15.39 -2.88
C GLY A 291 25.84 16.17 -1.59
#